data_143ed0eccc816d3af85c51f092aff039
#
_entry.id   143ed0eccc816d3af85c51f092aff039
#
_cell.length_a   1.000
_cell.length_b   1.000
_cell.length_c   1.000
_cell.angle_alpha   90.00
_cell.angle_beta   90.00
_cell.angle_gamma   90.00
#
_symmetry.space_group_name_H-M   'P 1'
#
loop_
_entity.id
_entity.type
_entity.pdbx_description
1 polymer ?
#
loop_
_entity_poly.entity_id
_entity_poly.type
_entity_poly.pdbx_seq_one_letter_code
_entity_poly.pdbx_strand_id
1 'polypeptide(L)' 'MVVWMPDTVYVFELKANGTAQEALEQIDSKGYAIPYEAGDRHVVKVGVRFDPATRIPESWVIA' A
#
# COMPACT_ATOMS: atom_id res chain seq x y z
N MET A 1 -0.02 -1.17 6.45
CA MET A 1 -1.21 -2.01 6.70
C MET A 1 -1.21 -3.18 5.74
N VAL A 2 -1.56 -4.36 6.21
CA VAL A 2 -1.55 -5.58 5.40
C VAL A 2 -2.91 -6.26 5.51
N VAL A 3 -3.48 -6.65 4.37
CA VAL A 3 -4.74 -7.39 4.31
C VAL A 3 -4.50 -8.73 3.64
N TRP A 4 -4.85 -9.82 4.34
CA TRP A 4 -4.66 -11.19 3.87
C TRP A 4 -5.94 -11.71 3.25
N MET A 5 -5.84 -12.18 2.01
CA MET A 5 -6.89 -12.90 1.33
C MET A 5 -6.37 -14.31 0.96
N PRO A 6 -7.24 -15.24 0.60
CA PRO A 6 -6.78 -16.63 0.36
C PRO A 6 -5.66 -16.75 -0.67
N ASP A 7 -5.65 -15.93 -1.71
CA ASP A 7 -4.66 -16.00 -2.80
C ASP A 7 -3.87 -14.71 -3.00
N THR A 8 -4.14 -13.67 -2.20
CA THR A 8 -3.54 -12.35 -2.37
C THR A 8 -3.23 -11.71 -1.03
N VAL A 9 -2.10 -11.03 -0.95
CA VAL A 9 -1.74 -10.15 0.17
C VAL A 9 -1.70 -8.72 -0.35
N TYR A 10 -2.48 -7.84 0.26
CA TYR A 10 -2.48 -6.41 -0.07
C TYR A 10 -1.63 -5.66 0.94
N VAL A 11 -0.64 -4.93 0.45
CA VAL A 11 0.24 -4.10 1.27
C VAL A 11 -0.08 -2.64 1.00
N PHE A 12 -0.53 -1.92 2.02
CA PHE A 12 -0.96 -0.53 1.91
C PHE A 12 0.02 0.41 2.61
N GLU A 13 0.29 1.54 1.98
CA GLU A 13 0.92 2.68 2.63
C GLU A 13 -0.03 3.87 2.52
N LEU A 14 -0.32 4.50 3.67
CA LEU A 14 -1.25 5.63 3.76
C LEU A 14 -0.46 6.92 3.98
N LYS A 15 -0.77 7.96 3.20
CA LYS A 15 -0.12 9.27 3.33
C LYS A 15 -1.16 10.37 3.47
N ALA A 16 -0.94 11.25 4.45
CA ALA A 16 -1.71 12.47 4.60
C ALA A 16 -1.13 13.61 3.76
N ASN A 17 0.20 13.63 3.59
CA ASN A 17 0.92 14.61 2.79
C ASN A 17 1.66 13.91 1.67
N GLY A 18 1.80 14.58 0.53
CA GLY A 18 2.42 13.98 -0.64
C GLY A 18 1.40 13.34 -1.55
N THR A 19 1.81 12.33 -2.31
CA THR A 19 0.97 11.71 -3.34
C THR A 19 0.80 10.22 -3.07
N ALA A 20 -0.22 9.62 -3.71
CA ALA A 20 -0.42 8.18 -3.67
C ALA A 20 0.77 7.45 -4.31
N GLN A 21 1.37 8.03 -5.36
CA GLN A 21 2.56 7.47 -5.99
C GLN A 21 3.75 7.43 -5.03
N GLU A 22 3.95 8.50 -4.25
CA GLU A 22 5.00 8.52 -3.23
C GLU A 22 4.76 7.47 -2.15
N ALA A 23 3.50 7.26 -1.76
CA ALA A 23 3.15 6.21 -0.81
C ALA A 23 3.50 4.83 -1.36
N LEU A 24 3.20 4.59 -2.63
CA LEU A 24 3.55 3.33 -3.31
C LEU A 24 5.07 3.13 -3.33
N GLU A 25 5.82 4.18 -3.66
CA GLU A 25 7.28 4.12 -3.69
C GLU A 25 7.88 3.82 -2.32
N GLN A 26 7.24 4.25 -1.24
CA GLN A 26 7.69 3.94 0.11
C GLN A 26 7.55 2.46 0.44
N ILE A 27 6.54 1.78 -0.09
CA ILE A 27 6.40 0.33 0.10
C ILE A 27 7.65 -0.37 -0.42
N ASP A 28 8.13 0.02 -1.60
CA ASP A 28 9.31 -0.56 -2.21
C ASP A 28 10.59 -0.14 -1.49
N SER A 29 10.78 1.15 -1.22
CA SER A 29 12.01 1.67 -0.64
C SER A 29 12.23 1.18 0.80
N LYS A 30 11.17 0.95 1.55
CA LYS A 30 11.24 0.44 2.92
C LYS A 30 11.12 -1.08 3.01
N GLY A 31 10.87 -1.75 1.89
CA GLY A 31 10.80 -3.21 1.82
C GLY A 31 9.60 -3.80 2.53
N TYR A 32 8.49 -3.09 2.67
CA TYR A 32 7.32 -3.56 3.40
C TYR A 32 6.69 -4.82 2.81
N ALA A 33 6.81 -5.02 1.49
CA ALA A 33 6.23 -6.18 0.83
C ALA A 33 7.16 -7.41 0.83
N ILE A 34 8.44 -7.23 1.11
CA ILE A 34 9.44 -8.30 1.02
C ILE A 34 9.07 -9.55 1.83
N PRO A 35 8.58 -9.44 3.09
CA PRO A 35 8.23 -10.64 3.86
C PRO A 35 7.14 -11.50 3.22
N TYR A 36 6.34 -10.93 2.33
CA TYR A 36 5.20 -11.62 1.71
C TYR A 36 5.51 -12.16 0.32
N GLU A 37 6.58 -11.69 -0.31
CA GLU A 37 6.92 -12.03 -1.69
C GLU A 37 7.40 -13.48 -1.87
N ALA A 38 7.90 -14.09 -0.80
CA ALA A 38 8.39 -15.47 -0.83
C ALA A 38 7.27 -16.52 -0.73
N GLY A 39 6.04 -16.10 -0.45
CA GLY A 39 4.91 -17.01 -0.31
C GLY A 39 4.25 -17.33 -1.66
N ASP A 40 3.18 -18.13 -1.61
CA ASP A 40 2.44 -18.55 -2.80
C ASP A 40 1.38 -17.53 -3.23
N ARG A 41 1.09 -16.54 -2.38
CA ARG A 41 0.06 -15.54 -2.67
C ARG A 41 0.61 -14.45 -3.58
N HIS A 42 -0.26 -13.90 -4.40
CA HIS A 42 0.05 -12.67 -5.12
C HIS A 42 0.20 -11.53 -4.13
N VAL A 43 1.15 -10.63 -4.38
CA VAL A 43 1.35 -9.44 -3.56
C VAL A 43 0.92 -8.23 -4.38
N VAL A 44 -0.03 -7.46 -3.85
CA VAL A 44 -0.52 -6.23 -4.46
C VAL A 44 -0.14 -5.06 -3.55
N LYS A 45 0.51 -4.06 -4.13
CA LYS A 45 0.97 -2.87 -3.40
C LYS A 45 0.01 -1.74 -3.72
N VAL A 46 -0.45 -1.04 -2.69
CA VAL A 46 -1.41 0.06 -2.83
C VAL A 46 -0.91 1.28 -2.06
N GLY A 47 -0.61 2.35 -2.79
CA GLY A 47 -0.34 3.65 -2.20
C GLY A 47 -1.63 4.45 -2.12
N VAL A 48 -1.93 5.05 -0.97
CA VAL A 48 -3.16 5.81 -0.74
C VAL A 48 -2.82 7.17 -0.15
N ARG A 49 -3.39 8.22 -0.76
CA ARG A 49 -3.40 9.55 -0.16
C ARG A 49 -4.77 9.81 0.43
N PHE A 50 -4.82 10.23 1.67
CA PHE A 50 -6.08 10.55 2.35
C PHE A 50 -6.08 12.00 2.86
N ASP A 51 -7.27 12.55 3.04
CA ASP A 51 -7.44 13.87 3.65
C ASP A 51 -7.31 13.72 5.17
N PRO A 52 -6.34 14.40 5.82
CA PRO A 52 -6.16 14.27 7.26
C PRO A 52 -7.32 14.82 8.08
N ALA A 53 -8.11 15.77 7.53
CA ALA A 53 -9.24 16.36 8.23
C ALA A 53 -10.45 15.44 8.23
N THR A 54 -10.79 14.86 7.07
CA THR A 54 -11.96 13.98 6.92
C THR A 54 -11.62 12.51 7.06
N ARG A 55 -10.33 12.15 6.90
CA ARG A 55 -9.83 10.77 6.89
C ARG A 55 -10.41 9.93 5.76
N ILE A 56 -10.80 10.59 4.67
CA ILE A 56 -11.35 9.93 3.49
C ILE A 56 -10.23 9.79 2.46
N PRO A 57 -10.06 8.60 1.86
CA PRO A 57 -9.12 8.43 0.76
C PRO A 57 -9.48 9.32 -0.42
N GLU A 58 -8.49 10.06 -0.94
CA GLU A 58 -8.70 10.96 -2.09
C GLU A 58 -8.17 10.35 -3.38
N SER A 59 -7.10 9.58 -3.30
CA SER A 59 -6.49 8.95 -4.47
C SER A 59 -5.71 7.71 -4.05
N TRP A 60 -5.53 6.78 -5.00
CA TRP A 60 -4.75 5.58 -4.76
C TRP A 60 -4.10 5.12 -6.05
N VAL A 61 -2.98 4.41 -5.91
CA VAL A 61 -2.24 3.80 -7.02
C VAL A 61 -1.96 2.35 -6.64
N ILE A 62 -2.24 1.45 -7.57
CA ILE A 62 -2.07 0.01 -7.37
C ILE A 62 -0.95 -0.50 -8.30
N ALA A 63 -0.09 -1.34 -7.74
CA ALA A 63 0.97 -1.96 -8.51
C ALA A 63 1.10 -3.46 -8.28
#